data_97bee81808797e31a35cbb2ebae5f381
#
_entry.id   97bee81808797e31a35cbb2ebae5f381
#
_cell.length_a   1.000
_cell.length_b   1.000
_cell.length_c   1.000
_cell.angle_alpha   90.00
_cell.angle_beta   90.00
_cell.angle_gamma   90.00
#
_symmetry.space_group_name_H-M   'P 1'
#
loop_
_entity.id
_entity.type
_entity.pdbx_description
1 polymer ?
#
loop_
_entity_poly.entity_id
_entity_poly.type
_entity_poly.pdbx_seq_one_letter_code
_entity_poly.pdbx_strand_id
1 'polypeptide(L)'
;MNIEVYDNFLPEEVFTPIRDYVFGGRMPWYYTANSVKEGDNCPQFSHMCYANCVPISDMFERVKPIFATLNPIGINRVKFNATSRTTEIQEKPLHVDITGPSESPEPPFENVPDYNICVIYFNDNNGYTYFEDGQKVESKENRAVIFPGDFLHAGTSCTDSNLRVVLNIDYSRWS
;
A
#
# COMPACT_ATOMS: atom_id res chain seq x y z
N MET A 1 -16.35 -6.86 9.30
CA MET A 1 -15.39 -6.04 8.54
C MET A 1 -15.08 -6.78 7.26
N ASN A 2 -14.99 -6.11 6.14
CA ASN A 2 -14.86 -6.80 4.85
C ASN A 2 -13.49 -6.48 4.26
N ILE A 3 -12.66 -7.54 4.07
CA ILE A 3 -11.43 -7.46 3.28
C ILE A 3 -11.81 -7.92 1.88
N GLU A 4 -11.65 -7.03 0.91
CA GLU A 4 -11.97 -7.29 -0.49
C GLU A 4 -10.68 -7.61 -1.25
N VAL A 5 -10.66 -8.72 -2.01
CA VAL A 5 -9.50 -9.15 -2.79
C VAL A 5 -9.89 -9.27 -4.26
N TYR A 6 -9.13 -8.62 -5.13
CA TYR A 6 -9.38 -8.58 -6.57
C TYR A 6 -8.13 -9.04 -7.32
N ASP A 7 -8.22 -10.12 -8.09
CA ASP A 7 -7.20 -10.53 -9.07
C ASP A 7 -7.41 -9.77 -10.38
N ASN A 8 -6.31 -9.46 -11.09
CA ASN A 8 -6.32 -8.67 -12.32
C ASN A 8 -7.08 -7.34 -12.13
N PHE A 9 -6.76 -6.66 -11.03
CA PHE A 9 -7.48 -5.47 -10.57
C PHE A 9 -7.45 -4.32 -11.57
N LEU A 10 -6.31 -4.08 -12.19
CA LEU A 10 -6.14 -3.04 -13.19
C LEU A 10 -6.19 -3.63 -14.61
N PRO A 11 -6.76 -2.90 -15.58
CA PRO A 11 -6.56 -3.23 -16.98
C PRO A 11 -5.07 -3.33 -17.33
N GLU A 12 -4.71 -4.26 -18.22
CA GLU A 12 -3.32 -4.53 -18.63
C GLU A 12 -2.60 -3.26 -19.14
N GLU A 13 -3.33 -2.45 -19.91
CA GLU A 13 -2.83 -1.19 -20.45
C GLU A 13 -2.52 -0.12 -19.37
N VAL A 14 -3.08 -0.26 -18.18
CA VAL A 14 -2.78 0.58 -17.02
C VAL A 14 -1.66 -0.02 -16.18
N PHE A 15 -1.75 -1.31 -15.89
CA PHE A 15 -0.82 -1.99 -14.98
C PHE A 15 0.59 -2.11 -15.56
N THR A 16 0.72 -2.63 -16.78
CA THR A 16 2.02 -2.95 -17.39
C THR A 16 2.96 -1.75 -17.51
N PRO A 17 2.54 -0.57 -18.00
CA PRO A 17 3.45 0.58 -18.06
C PRO A 17 3.96 1.05 -16.70
N ILE A 18 3.15 0.94 -15.64
CA ILE A 18 3.53 1.29 -14.28
C ILE A 18 4.54 0.28 -13.75
N ARG A 19 4.24 -1.03 -13.86
CA ARG A 19 5.12 -2.12 -13.45
C ARG A 19 6.48 -2.02 -14.11
N ASP A 20 6.51 -1.86 -15.42
CA ASP A 20 7.76 -1.79 -16.19
C ASP A 20 8.60 -0.56 -15.83
N TYR A 21 7.97 0.54 -15.47
CA TYR A 21 8.68 1.71 -14.95
C TYR A 21 9.27 1.44 -13.57
N VAL A 22 8.49 0.81 -12.67
CA VAL A 22 8.88 0.49 -11.29
C VAL A 22 10.10 -0.45 -11.26
N PHE A 23 10.09 -1.49 -12.10
CA PHE A 23 11.19 -2.46 -12.18
C PHE A 23 12.29 -2.08 -13.17
N GLY A 24 12.08 -1.08 -14.02
CA GLY A 24 12.99 -0.67 -15.09
C GLY A 24 14.24 0.12 -14.64
N GLY A 25 14.49 0.24 -13.33
CA GLY A 25 15.67 0.90 -12.77
C GLY A 25 15.67 2.43 -12.89
N ARG A 26 14.55 3.05 -13.27
CA ARG A 26 14.41 4.50 -13.42
C ARG A 26 13.67 5.18 -12.26
N MET A 27 12.91 4.43 -11.48
CA MET A 27 12.19 4.95 -10.33
C MET A 27 13.17 5.12 -9.15
N PRO A 28 13.28 6.31 -8.54
CA PRO A 28 14.12 6.50 -7.38
C PRO A 28 13.49 5.83 -6.16
N TRP A 29 14.31 5.10 -5.40
CA TRP A 29 13.92 4.46 -4.17
C TRP A 29 14.67 5.08 -2.98
N TYR A 30 13.97 5.36 -1.90
CA TYR A 30 14.52 5.95 -0.69
C TYR A 30 14.52 4.92 0.43
N TYR A 31 15.69 4.65 1.00
CA TYR A 31 15.85 3.72 2.11
C TYR A 31 15.30 4.28 3.40
N THR A 32 14.57 3.46 4.15
CA THR A 32 14.16 3.72 5.53
C THR A 32 14.54 2.52 6.39
N ALA A 33 15.18 2.78 7.55
CA ALA A 33 15.63 1.73 8.46
C ALA A 33 14.45 1.05 9.19
N ASN A 34 13.33 1.75 9.29
CA ASN A 34 12.12 1.29 9.97
C ASN A 34 10.92 1.44 9.04
N SER A 35 9.95 0.55 9.14
CA SER A 35 8.76 0.57 8.27
C SER A 35 7.55 1.23 8.93
N VAL A 36 7.33 0.99 10.22
CA VAL A 36 6.15 1.40 10.99
C VAL A 36 6.53 2.39 12.09
N LYS A 37 7.49 2.03 12.94
CA LYS A 37 7.92 2.85 14.08
C LYS A 37 9.42 2.78 14.26
N GLU A 38 9.98 3.79 14.92
CA GLU A 38 11.39 3.81 15.28
C GLU A 38 11.79 2.55 16.07
N GLY A 39 12.87 1.90 15.65
CA GLY A 39 13.40 0.69 16.30
C GLY A 39 12.70 -0.61 15.93
N ASP A 40 11.79 -0.64 14.94
CA ASP A 40 11.16 -1.89 14.49
C ASP A 40 12.10 -2.80 13.70
N ASN A 41 13.26 -2.30 13.29
CA ASN A 41 14.29 -3.01 12.53
C ASN A 41 13.75 -3.70 11.26
N CYS A 42 12.72 -3.12 10.65
CA CYS A 42 12.11 -3.60 9.42
C CYS A 42 12.46 -2.66 8.25
N PRO A 43 13.68 -2.77 7.68
CA PRO A 43 14.10 -1.87 6.63
C PRO A 43 13.28 -2.07 5.36
N GLN A 44 13.06 -0.98 4.64
CA GLN A 44 12.39 -0.99 3.36
C GLN A 44 12.88 0.16 2.46
N PHE A 45 12.57 0.06 1.19
CA PHE A 45 12.66 1.18 0.26
C PHE A 45 11.26 1.71 0.01
N SER A 46 11.14 3.02 -0.14
CA SER A 46 9.86 3.64 -0.44
C SER A 46 9.98 4.73 -1.50
N HIS A 47 8.87 5.01 -2.17
CA HIS A 47 8.75 6.16 -3.06
C HIS A 47 7.38 6.80 -2.86
N MET A 48 7.40 8.04 -2.34
CA MET A 48 6.17 8.82 -2.12
C MET A 48 5.74 9.47 -3.44
N CYS A 49 4.53 9.15 -3.90
CA CYS A 49 3.95 9.77 -5.09
C CYS A 49 3.08 10.99 -4.73
N TYR A 50 2.28 10.87 -3.65
CA TYR A 50 1.33 11.88 -3.22
C TYR A 50 1.16 11.85 -1.71
N ALA A 51 1.17 13.01 -1.08
CA ALA A 51 0.88 13.20 0.34
C ALA A 51 0.54 14.67 0.63
N ASN A 52 -0.14 14.93 1.75
CA ASN A 52 -0.48 16.30 2.17
C ASN A 52 -1.20 17.12 1.08
N CYS A 53 -2.11 16.49 0.35
CA CYS A 53 -2.90 17.09 -0.73
C CYS A 53 -2.08 17.59 -1.92
N VAL A 54 -0.81 17.16 -2.10
CA VAL A 54 0.04 17.55 -3.23
C VAL A 54 0.79 16.35 -3.83
N PRO A 55 1.04 16.36 -5.15
CA PRO A 55 2.01 15.45 -5.76
C PRO A 55 3.41 15.70 -5.19
N ILE A 56 4.10 14.60 -4.83
CA ILE A 56 5.47 14.65 -4.30
C ILE A 56 6.48 14.28 -5.38
N SER A 57 6.07 13.53 -6.38
CA SER A 57 6.94 13.12 -7.50
C SER A 57 6.16 12.98 -8.80
N ASP A 58 6.87 12.97 -9.94
CA ASP A 58 6.30 12.74 -11.26
C ASP A 58 5.65 11.35 -11.40
N MET A 59 5.97 10.43 -10.48
CA MET A 59 5.35 9.10 -10.44
C MET A 59 3.85 9.19 -10.18
N PHE A 60 3.36 10.27 -9.52
CA PHE A 60 1.94 10.50 -9.32
C PHE A 60 1.17 10.55 -10.65
N GLU A 61 1.70 11.23 -11.66
CA GLU A 61 1.06 11.28 -12.99
C GLU A 61 0.92 9.90 -13.64
N ARG A 62 1.90 9.00 -13.39
CA ARG A 62 1.87 7.63 -13.92
C ARG A 62 0.84 6.75 -13.23
N VAL A 63 0.58 6.96 -11.94
CA VAL A 63 -0.39 6.16 -11.18
C VAL A 63 -1.82 6.70 -11.25
N LYS A 64 -2.03 7.94 -11.73
CA LYS A 64 -3.38 8.51 -11.89
C LYS A 64 -4.38 7.61 -12.62
N PRO A 65 -4.02 6.87 -13.68
CA PRO A 65 -4.98 5.98 -14.35
C PRO A 65 -5.60 4.91 -13.44
N ILE A 66 -4.95 4.56 -12.32
CA ILE A 66 -5.47 3.63 -11.29
C ILE A 66 -6.78 4.15 -10.70
N PHE A 67 -6.92 5.47 -10.58
CA PHE A 67 -8.08 6.08 -9.95
C PHE A 67 -9.36 5.93 -10.78
N ALA A 68 -9.26 5.65 -12.08
CA ALA A 68 -10.43 5.31 -12.88
C ALA A 68 -11.05 3.96 -12.46
N THR A 69 -10.22 3.01 -12.00
CA THR A 69 -10.68 1.72 -11.46
C THR A 69 -11.07 1.83 -9.99
N LEU A 70 -10.27 2.53 -9.17
CA LEU A 70 -10.48 2.64 -7.74
C LEU A 70 -11.64 3.56 -7.36
N ASN A 71 -11.93 4.56 -8.20
CA ASN A 71 -13.00 5.57 -8.05
C ASN A 71 -13.01 6.25 -6.66
N PRO A 72 -11.90 6.86 -6.20
CA PRO A 72 -11.82 7.52 -4.91
C PRO A 72 -12.58 8.85 -4.92
N ILE A 73 -13.16 9.25 -3.76
CA ILE A 73 -13.69 10.60 -3.54
C ILE A 73 -12.54 11.55 -3.19
N GLY A 74 -11.59 11.08 -2.41
CA GLY A 74 -10.41 11.81 -1.99
C GLY A 74 -9.22 10.88 -1.80
N ILE A 75 -8.02 11.39 -2.02
CA ILE A 75 -6.76 10.67 -1.87
C ILE A 75 -5.97 11.33 -0.75
N ASN A 76 -5.56 10.55 0.23
CA ASN A 76 -4.72 11.01 1.33
C ASN A 76 -3.24 10.77 1.05
N ARG A 77 -2.89 9.55 0.63
CA ARG A 77 -1.50 9.15 0.36
C ARG A 77 -1.43 8.14 -0.77
N VAL A 78 -0.35 8.23 -1.57
CA VAL A 78 0.02 7.23 -2.57
C VAL A 78 1.50 6.95 -2.44
N LYS A 79 1.88 5.71 -2.07
CA LYS A 79 3.25 5.35 -1.73
C LYS A 79 3.59 3.95 -2.20
N PHE A 80 4.66 3.81 -2.98
CA PHE A 80 5.29 2.53 -3.23
C PHE A 80 6.16 2.10 -2.05
N ASN A 81 6.11 0.82 -1.73
CA ASN A 81 7.02 0.17 -0.79
C ASN A 81 7.66 -1.05 -1.46
N ALA A 82 8.97 -1.20 -1.27
CA ALA A 82 9.72 -2.35 -1.71
C ALA A 82 10.47 -2.95 -0.52
N THR A 83 10.26 -4.24 -0.27
CA THR A 83 10.94 -5.00 0.78
C THR A 83 11.88 -6.01 0.13
N SER A 84 13.14 -6.01 0.54
CA SER A 84 14.15 -6.95 0.03
C SER A 84 13.86 -8.38 0.46
N ARG A 85 14.36 -9.32 -0.37
CA ARG A 85 14.35 -10.75 -0.03
C ARG A 85 15.12 -11.00 1.28
N THR A 86 14.59 -11.90 2.07
CA THR A 86 15.20 -12.42 3.30
C THR A 86 15.34 -13.94 3.25
N THR A 87 16.09 -14.52 4.16
CA THR A 87 16.28 -15.99 4.23
C THR A 87 15.01 -16.71 4.69
N GLU A 88 14.18 -16.05 5.45
CA GLU A 88 12.89 -16.51 5.95
C GLU A 88 11.90 -15.34 5.96
N ILE A 89 10.60 -15.63 5.89
CA ILE A 89 9.56 -14.59 5.89
C ILE A 89 9.64 -13.80 7.21
N GLN A 90 9.80 -12.50 7.12
CA GLN A 90 9.76 -11.58 8.25
C GLN A 90 8.45 -10.80 8.24
N GLU A 91 7.65 -10.99 9.27
CA GLU A 91 6.42 -10.21 9.50
C GLU A 91 6.79 -8.87 10.13
N LYS A 92 6.29 -7.76 9.55
CA LYS A 92 6.45 -6.42 10.11
C LYS A 92 5.42 -6.21 11.23
N PRO A 93 5.62 -5.23 12.14
CA PRO A 93 4.62 -4.93 13.17
C PRO A 93 3.26 -4.53 12.58
N LEU A 94 2.19 -5.01 13.21
CA LEU A 94 0.82 -4.57 12.90
C LEU A 94 0.67 -3.08 13.19
N HIS A 95 0.00 -2.37 12.29
CA HIS A 95 -0.26 -0.93 12.39
C HIS A 95 -1.52 -0.55 11.63
N VAL A 96 -1.99 0.66 11.86
CA VAL A 96 -2.97 1.34 11.02
C VAL A 96 -2.25 2.44 10.24
N ASP A 97 -2.64 2.64 8.97
CA ASP A 97 -2.02 3.67 8.12
C ASP A 97 -2.53 5.07 8.43
N ILE A 98 -3.75 5.17 8.95
CA ILE A 98 -4.37 6.44 9.31
C ILE A 98 -4.53 6.48 10.83
N THR A 99 -3.58 7.14 11.48
CA THR A 99 -3.82 7.63 12.84
C THR A 99 -4.61 8.91 12.70
N GLY A 100 -5.88 8.90 13.10
CA GLY A 100 -6.64 10.14 13.27
C GLY A 100 -5.85 11.11 14.17
N PRO A 101 -6.16 12.41 14.19
CA PRO A 101 -5.49 13.34 15.09
C PRO A 101 -5.66 12.80 16.51
N SER A 102 -4.55 12.36 17.10
CA SER A 102 -4.49 11.68 18.40
C SER A 102 -4.91 12.58 19.58
N GLU A 103 -5.41 13.77 19.31
CA GLU A 103 -5.76 14.79 20.29
C GLU A 103 -7.11 15.49 20.04
N SER A 104 -7.97 14.97 19.16
CA SER A 104 -9.33 15.51 19.06
C SER A 104 -10.22 14.81 20.11
N PRO A 105 -10.71 15.50 21.16
CA PRO A 105 -11.58 14.94 22.16
C PRO A 105 -13.03 14.74 21.67
N GLU A 106 -13.33 15.11 20.46
CA GLU A 106 -14.65 15.00 19.86
C GLU A 106 -14.69 13.83 18.86
N PRO A 107 -15.75 13.02 18.86
CA PRO A 107 -15.91 11.99 17.84
C PRO A 107 -15.96 12.65 16.45
N PRO A 108 -15.45 11.95 15.42
CA PRO A 108 -15.44 12.47 14.08
C PRO A 108 -16.85 12.85 13.63
N PHE A 109 -16.93 13.88 12.81
CA PHE A 109 -18.17 14.40 12.24
C PHE A 109 -19.06 13.26 11.74
N GLU A 110 -20.36 13.34 12.04
CA GLU A 110 -21.36 12.49 11.38
C GLU A 110 -21.23 12.68 9.85
N ASN A 111 -21.08 11.57 9.09
CA ASN A 111 -20.89 11.54 7.64
C ASN A 111 -19.45 11.84 7.14
N VAL A 112 -18.43 11.33 7.81
CA VAL A 112 -17.09 11.27 7.20
C VAL A 112 -17.05 10.09 6.22
N PRO A 113 -16.58 10.28 4.98
CA PRO A 113 -16.39 9.17 4.05
C PRO A 113 -15.51 8.10 4.67
N ASP A 114 -15.81 6.83 4.40
CA ASP A 114 -15.00 5.73 4.91
C ASP A 114 -13.58 5.80 4.35
N TYR A 115 -12.61 5.82 5.25
CA TYR A 115 -11.21 5.68 4.87
C TYR A 115 -10.90 4.22 4.59
N ASN A 116 -10.29 3.99 3.44
CA ASN A 116 -9.88 2.67 2.98
C ASN A 116 -8.41 2.68 2.56
N ILE A 117 -7.81 1.53 2.68
CA ILE A 117 -6.48 1.25 2.15
C ILE A 117 -6.64 0.30 0.97
N CYS A 118 -6.00 0.62 -0.15
CA CYS A 118 -5.82 -0.28 -1.27
C CYS A 118 -4.35 -0.62 -1.41
N VAL A 119 -4.01 -1.90 -1.28
CA VAL A 119 -2.65 -2.41 -1.53
C VAL A 119 -2.66 -3.16 -2.84
N ILE A 120 -1.92 -2.67 -3.85
CA ILE A 120 -1.76 -3.32 -5.15
C ILE A 120 -0.38 -3.97 -5.20
N TYR A 121 -0.32 -5.26 -5.52
CA TYR A 121 0.93 -6.02 -5.65
C TYR A 121 1.47 -5.93 -7.07
N PHE A 122 2.76 -5.65 -7.19
CA PHE A 122 3.43 -5.43 -8.48
C PHE A 122 4.24 -6.61 -8.97
N ASN A 123 4.35 -7.67 -8.20
CA ASN A 123 4.99 -8.93 -8.60
C ASN A 123 4.50 -10.10 -7.78
N ASP A 124 4.60 -11.30 -8.39
CA ASP A 124 4.41 -12.57 -7.69
C ASP A 124 5.56 -12.83 -6.71
N ASN A 125 5.22 -13.22 -5.50
CA ASN A 125 6.16 -13.72 -4.50
C ASN A 125 5.41 -14.35 -3.32
N ASN A 126 6.11 -15.08 -2.47
CA ASN A 126 5.53 -15.76 -1.30
C ASN A 126 5.33 -14.87 -0.06
N GLY A 127 5.60 -13.56 -0.17
CA GLY A 127 5.23 -12.59 0.84
C GLY A 127 3.73 -12.30 0.82
N TYR A 128 3.21 -11.74 1.89
CA TYR A 128 1.78 -11.48 2.05
C TYR A 128 1.51 -10.20 2.84
N THR A 129 0.27 -9.74 2.78
CA THR A 129 -0.31 -8.80 3.75
C THR A 129 -1.13 -9.62 4.74
N TYR A 130 -0.97 -9.36 6.04
CA TYR A 130 -1.72 -10.05 7.08
C TYR A 130 -2.43 -9.06 8.01
N PHE A 131 -3.45 -9.54 8.69
CA PHE A 131 -4.38 -8.76 9.48
C PHE A 131 -4.48 -9.31 10.90
N GLU A 132 -4.94 -8.49 11.86
CA GLU A 132 -5.06 -8.87 13.26
C GLU A 132 -5.99 -10.08 13.53
N ASP A 133 -6.96 -10.31 12.64
CA ASP A 133 -7.87 -11.45 12.71
C ASP A 133 -7.27 -12.76 12.17
N GLY A 134 -6.00 -12.72 11.72
CA GLY A 134 -5.27 -13.87 11.19
C GLY A 134 -5.45 -14.11 9.69
N GLN A 135 -6.27 -13.32 8.99
CA GLN A 135 -6.38 -13.43 7.54
C GLN A 135 -5.07 -13.02 6.86
N LYS A 136 -4.75 -13.66 5.73
CA LYS A 136 -3.56 -13.39 4.91
C LYS A 136 -3.94 -13.27 3.44
N VAL A 137 -3.34 -12.29 2.77
CA VAL A 137 -3.49 -12.10 1.33
C VAL A 137 -2.12 -12.17 0.68
N GLU A 138 -1.89 -13.22 -0.12
CA GLU A 138 -0.62 -13.47 -0.80
C GLU A 138 -0.35 -12.45 -1.90
N SER A 139 0.94 -12.11 -2.07
CA SER A 139 1.38 -11.23 -3.15
C SER A 139 1.27 -11.93 -4.49
N LYS A 140 0.38 -11.43 -5.33
CA LYS A 140 0.19 -11.87 -6.71
C LYS A 140 0.19 -10.63 -7.62
N GLU A 141 0.89 -10.71 -8.74
CA GLU A 141 0.94 -9.60 -9.69
C GLU A 141 -0.46 -9.14 -10.10
N ASN A 142 -0.68 -7.83 -10.08
CA ASN A 142 -1.96 -7.18 -10.38
C ASN A 142 -3.13 -7.63 -9.48
N ARG A 143 -2.84 -8.13 -8.28
CA ARG A 143 -3.85 -8.31 -7.23
C ARG A 143 -3.96 -7.03 -6.41
N ALA A 144 -5.18 -6.67 -6.01
CA ALA A 144 -5.43 -5.64 -5.00
C ALA A 144 -6.12 -6.24 -3.79
N VAL A 145 -5.79 -5.73 -2.61
CA VAL A 145 -6.56 -5.93 -1.38
C VAL A 145 -7.03 -4.58 -0.88
N ILE A 146 -8.33 -4.47 -0.57
CA ILE A 146 -8.98 -3.25 -0.07
C ILE A 146 -9.60 -3.55 1.29
N PHE A 147 -9.34 -2.70 2.27
CA PHE A 147 -9.82 -2.86 3.63
C PHE A 147 -9.97 -1.49 4.33
N PRO A 148 -10.75 -1.40 5.43
CA PRO A 148 -10.91 -0.17 6.23
C PRO A 148 -9.58 0.35 6.77
N GLY A 149 -9.41 1.66 6.77
CA GLY A 149 -8.16 2.32 7.16
C GLY A 149 -7.77 2.17 8.63
N ASP A 150 -8.73 1.86 9.50
CA ASP A 150 -8.55 1.57 10.93
C ASP A 150 -8.24 0.10 11.23
N PHE A 151 -8.16 -0.77 10.19
CA PHE A 151 -7.91 -2.19 10.37
C PHE A 151 -6.42 -2.46 10.54
N LEU A 152 -6.05 -3.11 11.67
CA LEU A 152 -4.67 -3.48 11.96
C LEU A 152 -4.14 -4.48 10.93
N HIS A 153 -3.11 -4.08 10.21
CA HIS A 153 -2.51 -4.88 9.16
C HIS A 153 -0.99 -4.70 9.11
N ALA A 154 -0.31 -5.59 8.42
CA ALA A 154 1.09 -5.43 8.07
C ALA A 154 1.48 -6.24 6.83
N GLY A 155 2.57 -5.84 6.21
CA GLY A 155 3.20 -6.60 5.14
C GLY A 155 4.35 -7.46 5.66
N THR A 156 4.85 -8.35 4.80
CA THR A 156 6.02 -9.20 5.07
C THR A 156 7.15 -8.94 4.08
N SER A 157 8.31 -9.55 4.34
CA SER A 157 9.31 -9.81 3.32
C SER A 157 8.88 -10.97 2.41
N CYS A 158 9.73 -11.36 1.47
CA CYS A 158 9.59 -12.57 0.65
C CYS A 158 10.93 -13.35 0.65
N THR A 159 10.89 -14.62 0.23
CA THR A 159 12.09 -15.46 0.15
C THR A 159 12.41 -15.97 -1.26
N ASP A 160 11.47 -15.84 -2.19
CA ASP A 160 11.50 -16.40 -3.54
C ASP A 160 11.64 -15.36 -4.66
N SER A 161 11.57 -14.07 -4.33
CA SER A 161 11.78 -12.95 -5.25
C SER A 161 12.79 -11.96 -4.68
N ASN A 162 13.52 -11.22 -5.52
CA ASN A 162 14.50 -10.24 -5.05
C ASN A 162 13.88 -9.09 -4.26
N LEU A 163 12.67 -8.70 -4.64
CA LEU A 163 11.90 -7.64 -4.00
C LEU A 163 10.43 -8.06 -3.93
N ARG A 164 9.76 -7.69 -2.86
CA ARG A 164 8.30 -7.60 -2.80
C ARG A 164 7.92 -6.13 -2.95
N VAL A 165 7.18 -5.80 -4.01
CA VAL A 165 6.79 -4.42 -4.33
C VAL A 165 5.28 -4.27 -4.26
N VAL A 166 4.82 -3.26 -3.52
CA VAL A 166 3.42 -2.89 -3.41
C VAL A 166 3.22 -1.39 -3.57
N LEU A 167 2.05 -0.99 -4.03
CA LEU A 167 1.55 0.38 -4.00
C LEU A 167 0.45 0.47 -2.94
N ASN A 168 0.64 1.31 -1.94
CA ASN A 168 -0.38 1.65 -0.96
C ASN A 168 -1.08 2.94 -1.38
N ILE A 169 -2.40 2.92 -1.41
CA ILE A 169 -3.26 4.07 -1.67
C ILE A 169 -4.21 4.21 -0.50
N ASP A 170 -4.06 5.29 0.25
CA ASP A 170 -4.96 5.68 1.32
C ASP A 170 -5.98 6.65 0.73
N TYR A 171 -7.24 6.31 0.79
CA TYR A 171 -8.28 7.05 0.09
C TYR A 171 -9.62 6.98 0.81
N SER A 172 -10.53 7.89 0.46
CA SER A 172 -11.92 7.86 0.92
C SER A 172 -12.85 7.44 -0.22
N ARG A 173 -13.90 6.70 0.14
CA ARG A 173 -15.03 6.34 -0.73
C ARG A 173 -16.35 6.46 0.03
N TRP A 174 -17.45 6.61 -0.70
CA TRP A 174 -18.78 6.41 -0.11
C TRP A 174 -19.03 4.90 0.08
N SER A 175 -19.59 4.55 1.22
CA SER A 175 -20.08 3.19 1.52
C SER A 175 -21.32 2.85 0.69
#